data_cbd34a2507b6aea060a2e3e7f3c621c3
#
_entry.id   cbd34a2507b6aea060a2e3e7f3c621c3
#
_cell.length_a   1.000
_cell.length_b   1.000
_cell.length_c   1.000
_cell.angle_alpha   90.00
_cell.angle_beta   90.00
_cell.angle_gamma   90.00
#
_symmetry.space_group_name_H-M   'P 1'
#
loop_
_entity.id
_entity.type
_entity.pdbx_description
1 polymer ?
#
loop_
_entity_poly.entity_id
_entity_poly.type
_entity_poly.pdbx_seq_one_letter_code
_entity_poly.pdbx_strand_id
1 'polypeptide(L)'
;MRTNLQSIQRCPWCWNFLIHLAIKQALESLWIEKENVVFVTWIWCGSKMSQYMDCYWAETLHGRWIPFATWVKLANPKLTVISLSGDGDTYGIWLWHLLHAARNNINILHITCDNENYALTTWQASPTTPLDVKTNSTPNGNHTKPFDPVNLLESAWCGFVKRVDGKDLNWMKEAIKEAIQYEWFAHINVNQPCPSWRRW
;
A
#
# COMPACT_ATOMS: atom_id res chain seq x y z
N MET A 1 5.70 -6.78 -18.03
CA MET A 1 6.67 -6.73 -16.91
C MET A 1 6.90 -8.15 -16.36
N ARG A 2 8.14 -8.65 -16.34
CA ARG A 2 8.41 -10.01 -15.87
C ARG A 2 8.36 -10.07 -14.34
N THR A 3 7.92 -11.20 -13.80
CA THR A 3 7.95 -11.45 -12.35
C THR A 3 9.18 -12.31 -12.04
N ASN A 4 10.05 -11.85 -11.14
CA ASN A 4 11.12 -12.68 -10.64
C ASN A 4 10.55 -13.67 -9.61
N LEU A 5 10.39 -14.92 -10.01
CA LEU A 5 9.75 -15.95 -9.18
C LEU A 5 10.72 -16.67 -8.22
N GLN A 6 11.98 -16.26 -8.16
CA GLN A 6 12.93 -16.88 -7.22
C GLN A 6 12.52 -16.56 -5.79
N SER A 7 11.95 -17.57 -5.12
CA SER A 7 11.59 -17.57 -3.69
C SER A 7 10.61 -16.50 -3.22
N ILE A 8 9.36 -16.51 -3.71
CA ILE A 8 8.30 -15.68 -3.16
C ILE A 8 8.05 -16.06 -1.69
N GLN A 9 8.53 -15.24 -0.76
CA GLN A 9 8.34 -15.43 0.68
C GLN A 9 7.03 -14.79 1.12
N ARG A 10 5.92 -15.50 0.96
CA ARG A 10 4.57 -15.08 1.40
C ARG A 10 3.79 -16.27 1.93
N CYS A 11 2.82 -15.99 2.79
CA CYS A 11 1.88 -17.03 3.21
C CYS A 11 1.11 -17.56 2.00
N PRO A 12 0.83 -18.87 1.94
CA PRO A 12 -0.12 -19.42 0.98
C PRO A 12 -1.46 -18.68 1.08
N TRP A 13 -2.12 -18.42 -0.06
CA TRP A 13 -3.40 -17.72 -0.14
C TRP A 13 -3.40 -16.24 0.31
N CYS A 14 -2.22 -15.62 0.42
CA CYS A 14 -2.11 -14.20 0.74
C CYS A 14 -2.62 -13.32 -0.41
N TRP A 15 -3.52 -12.38 -0.13
CA TRP A 15 -4.08 -11.46 -1.12
C TRP A 15 -3.05 -10.54 -1.76
N ASN A 16 -1.86 -10.40 -1.17
CA ASN A 16 -0.74 -9.70 -1.78
C ASN A 16 -0.35 -10.24 -3.17
N PHE A 17 -0.69 -11.50 -3.49
CA PHE A 17 -0.50 -12.02 -4.85
C PHE A 17 -1.41 -11.35 -5.86
N LEU A 18 -2.68 -11.12 -5.49
CA LEU A 18 -3.63 -10.44 -6.37
C LEU A 18 -3.30 -8.94 -6.51
N ILE A 19 -2.88 -8.29 -5.43
CA ILE A 19 -2.44 -6.88 -5.48
C ILE A 19 -1.24 -6.74 -6.42
N HIS A 20 -0.24 -7.63 -6.31
CA HIS A 20 0.90 -7.66 -7.22
C HIS A 20 0.46 -7.83 -8.69
N LEU A 21 -0.46 -8.77 -8.93
CA LEU A 21 -0.98 -9.02 -10.27
C LEU A 21 -1.76 -7.82 -10.81
N ALA A 22 -2.58 -7.17 -9.98
CA ALA A 22 -3.34 -5.98 -10.35
C ALA A 22 -2.42 -4.82 -10.77
N ILE A 23 -1.37 -4.55 -9.98
CA ILE A 23 -0.39 -3.51 -10.30
C ILE A 23 0.31 -3.81 -11.63
N LYS A 24 0.75 -5.06 -11.81
CA LYS A 24 1.42 -5.49 -13.04
C LYS A 24 0.52 -5.32 -14.27
N GLN A 25 -0.72 -5.79 -14.19
CA GLN A 25 -1.69 -5.66 -15.29
C GLN A 25 -2.08 -4.20 -15.57
N ALA A 26 -2.16 -3.35 -14.54
CA ALA A 26 -2.42 -1.93 -14.71
C ALA A 26 -1.29 -1.25 -15.50
N LEU A 27 -0.02 -1.46 -15.09
CA LEU A 27 1.15 -0.93 -15.79
C LEU A 27 1.25 -1.41 -17.23
N GLU A 28 1.02 -2.72 -17.46
CA GLU A 28 1.00 -3.30 -18.80
C GLU A 28 -0.10 -2.71 -19.70
N SER A 29 -1.30 -2.52 -19.15
CA SER A 29 -2.43 -1.94 -19.90
C SER A 29 -2.25 -0.46 -20.24
N LEU A 30 -1.42 0.26 -19.49
CA LEU A 30 -1.06 1.65 -19.74
C LEU A 30 0.22 1.81 -20.60
N TRP A 31 0.81 0.70 -21.05
CA TRP A 31 2.05 0.66 -21.85
C TRP A 31 3.22 1.41 -21.19
N ILE A 32 3.28 1.39 -19.84
CA ILE A 32 4.37 2.04 -19.10
C ILE A 32 5.59 1.13 -19.11
N GLU A 33 6.67 1.63 -19.72
CA GLU A 33 7.94 0.93 -19.78
C GLU A 33 8.54 0.77 -18.38
N LYS A 34 9.17 -0.37 -18.11
CA LYS A 34 9.70 -0.71 -16.78
C LYS A 34 10.77 0.25 -16.29
N GLU A 35 11.51 0.86 -17.20
CA GLU A 35 12.54 1.86 -16.95
C GLU A 35 11.95 3.20 -16.46
N ASN A 36 10.66 3.40 -16.63
CA ASN A 36 9.92 4.57 -16.16
C ASN A 36 9.15 4.33 -14.86
N VAL A 37 9.31 3.15 -14.24
CA VAL A 37 8.61 2.79 -13.00
C VAL A 37 9.59 2.68 -11.84
N VAL A 38 9.25 3.29 -10.71
CA VAL A 38 9.96 3.13 -9.44
C VAL A 38 8.99 2.68 -8.36
N PHE A 39 9.26 1.51 -7.80
CA PHE A 39 8.56 1.00 -6.62
C PHE A 39 9.30 1.41 -5.34
N VAL A 40 8.58 2.01 -4.41
CA VAL A 40 9.12 2.36 -3.08
C VAL A 40 8.34 1.60 -2.03
N THR A 41 9.02 0.74 -1.30
CA THR A 41 8.41 -0.12 -0.27
C THR A 41 9.16 -0.02 1.04
N TRP A 42 8.60 -0.65 2.07
CA TRP A 42 9.23 -0.86 3.36
C TRP A 42 8.94 -2.27 3.90
N ILE A 43 9.57 -2.69 5.01
CA ILE A 43 9.52 -4.05 5.55
C ILE A 43 8.16 -4.37 6.20
N TRP A 44 7.38 -5.21 5.55
CA TRP A 44 6.12 -5.80 6.01
C TRP A 44 5.80 -7.05 5.17
N CYS A 45 4.64 -7.70 5.37
CA CYS A 45 4.28 -8.92 4.61
C CYS A 45 4.29 -8.75 3.09
N GLY A 46 3.98 -7.57 2.58
CA GLY A 46 3.98 -7.24 1.15
C GLY A 46 5.22 -6.51 0.64
N SER A 47 6.17 -6.12 1.51
CA SER A 47 7.32 -5.29 1.14
C SER A 47 8.16 -5.87 0.01
N LYS A 48 8.39 -7.17 0.04
CA LYS A 48 9.14 -7.86 -1.02
C LYS A 48 8.45 -7.85 -2.39
N MET A 49 7.27 -7.22 -2.50
CA MET A 49 6.57 -7.08 -3.77
C MET A 49 7.42 -6.30 -4.79
N SER A 50 8.15 -5.30 -4.34
CA SER A 50 9.08 -4.54 -5.17
C SER A 50 10.16 -5.43 -5.80
N GLN A 51 10.72 -6.36 -5.04
CA GLN A 51 11.78 -7.27 -5.48
C GLN A 51 11.29 -8.29 -6.53
N TYR A 52 9.98 -8.48 -6.65
CA TYR A 52 9.39 -9.40 -7.63
C TYR A 52 8.99 -8.71 -8.94
N MET A 53 9.16 -7.38 -9.00
CA MET A 53 8.88 -6.59 -10.19
C MET A 53 10.18 -6.30 -10.94
N ASP A 54 10.16 -6.47 -12.27
CA ASP A 54 11.28 -6.10 -13.14
C ASP A 54 11.22 -4.60 -13.48
N CYS A 55 11.52 -3.75 -12.49
CA CYS A 55 11.60 -2.29 -12.61
C CYS A 55 12.55 -1.74 -11.54
N TYR A 56 12.77 -0.43 -11.49
CA TYR A 56 13.52 0.16 -10.38
C TYR A 56 12.74 0.06 -9.07
N TRP A 57 13.45 -0.20 -7.99
CA TRP A 57 12.84 -0.26 -6.67
C TRP A 57 13.77 0.20 -5.57
N ALA A 58 13.18 0.65 -4.48
CA ALA A 58 13.87 0.98 -3.24
C ALA A 58 13.10 0.43 -2.04
N GLU A 59 13.82 -0.13 -1.09
CA GLU A 59 13.31 -0.52 0.22
C GLU A 59 13.88 0.42 1.26
N THR A 60 13.01 1.12 1.99
CA THR A 60 13.40 2.22 2.86
C THR A 60 13.25 1.85 4.34
N LEU A 61 13.41 2.82 5.25
CA LEU A 61 13.14 2.64 6.67
C LEU A 61 11.63 2.73 6.96
N HIS A 62 11.21 2.12 8.09
CA HIS A 62 9.83 2.14 8.57
C HIS A 62 9.29 3.57 8.66
N GLY A 63 8.14 3.81 8.00
CA GLY A 63 7.53 5.13 7.92
C GLY A 63 8.22 6.14 7.00
N ARG A 64 9.27 5.78 6.27
CA ARG A 64 10.06 6.72 5.45
C ARG A 64 9.88 6.58 3.94
N TRP A 65 9.06 5.66 3.48
CA TRP A 65 8.88 5.42 2.05
C TRP A 65 8.21 6.60 1.31
N ILE A 66 7.25 7.32 1.92
CA ILE A 66 6.58 8.46 1.28
C ILE A 66 7.56 9.62 1.05
N PRO A 67 8.35 10.08 2.04
CA PRO A 67 9.39 11.07 1.78
C PRO A 67 10.37 10.65 0.70
N PHE A 68 10.78 9.38 0.69
CA PHE A 68 11.68 8.87 -0.34
C PHE A 68 11.01 8.87 -1.73
N ALA A 69 9.77 8.37 -1.84
CA ALA A 69 9.00 8.39 -3.07
C ALA A 69 8.78 9.83 -3.59
N THR A 70 8.48 10.76 -2.68
CA THR A 70 8.37 12.18 -2.98
C THR A 70 9.67 12.71 -3.57
N TRP A 71 10.80 12.41 -2.93
CA TRP A 71 12.11 12.84 -3.41
C TRP A 71 12.43 12.26 -4.79
N VAL A 72 12.16 10.98 -5.03
CA VAL A 72 12.33 10.34 -6.35
C VAL A 72 11.51 11.07 -7.42
N LYS A 73 10.24 11.38 -7.13
CA LYS A 73 9.34 12.06 -8.06
C LYS A 73 9.81 13.49 -8.36
N LEU A 74 10.28 14.21 -7.36
CA LEU A 74 10.81 15.57 -7.53
C LEU A 74 12.12 15.58 -8.32
N ALA A 75 12.97 14.58 -8.10
CA ALA A 75 14.24 14.44 -8.84
C ALA A 75 14.03 14.09 -10.32
N ASN A 76 13.00 13.27 -10.62
CA ASN A 76 12.63 12.95 -12.00
C ASN A 76 11.10 12.87 -12.16
N PRO A 77 10.45 13.98 -12.53
CA PRO A 77 8.99 14.06 -12.67
C PRO A 77 8.39 13.12 -13.74
N LYS A 78 9.20 12.58 -14.64
CA LYS A 78 8.72 11.66 -15.68
C LYS A 78 8.46 10.25 -15.18
N LEU A 79 9.02 9.89 -14.03
CA LEU A 79 8.86 8.55 -13.47
C LEU A 79 7.43 8.33 -12.94
N THR A 80 6.91 7.13 -13.17
CA THR A 80 5.74 6.60 -12.46
C THR A 80 6.22 6.06 -11.13
N VAL A 81 5.91 6.77 -10.05
CA VAL A 81 6.35 6.40 -8.70
C VAL A 81 5.18 5.78 -7.95
N ILE A 82 5.33 4.52 -7.57
CA ILE A 82 4.35 3.76 -6.80
C ILE A 82 4.95 3.42 -5.45
N SER A 83 4.32 3.87 -4.39
CA SER A 83 4.69 3.48 -3.03
C SER A 83 3.69 2.49 -2.46
N LEU A 84 4.17 1.50 -1.70
CA LEU A 84 3.36 0.42 -1.18
C LEU A 84 3.74 0.12 0.26
N SER A 85 2.74 0.05 1.16
CA SER A 85 2.97 -0.32 2.56
C SER A 85 1.75 -1.01 3.21
N GLY A 86 1.87 -1.44 4.45
CA GLY A 86 0.76 -1.92 5.28
C GLY A 86 0.07 -0.80 6.05
N ASP A 87 -1.10 -1.08 6.59
CA ASP A 87 -1.91 -0.18 7.40
C ASP A 87 -1.19 0.31 8.67
N GLY A 88 -0.51 -0.59 9.37
CA GLY A 88 0.26 -0.23 10.56
C GLY A 88 1.39 0.74 10.28
N ASP A 89 2.03 0.62 9.13
CA ASP A 89 3.07 1.52 8.68
C ASP A 89 2.49 2.85 8.20
N THR A 90 1.46 2.78 7.35
CA THR A 90 0.82 3.96 6.75
C THR A 90 0.14 4.86 7.79
N TYR A 91 -0.68 4.26 8.66
CA TYR A 91 -1.54 5.03 9.57
C TYR A 91 -1.02 5.07 11.01
N GLY A 92 -0.01 4.24 11.34
CA GLY A 92 0.57 4.16 12.68
C GLY A 92 1.81 5.01 12.85
N ILE A 93 2.89 4.67 12.18
CA ILE A 93 4.21 5.17 12.56
C ILE A 93 4.49 6.58 12.03
N TRP A 94 4.07 6.90 10.80
CA TRP A 94 4.38 8.20 10.20
C TRP A 94 3.23 8.77 9.37
N LEU A 95 2.04 8.75 9.94
CA LEU A 95 0.84 9.31 9.34
C LEU A 95 1.04 10.73 8.78
N TRP A 96 1.85 11.54 9.43
CA TRP A 96 2.16 12.91 9.00
C TRP A 96 2.77 12.98 7.60
N HIS A 97 3.61 12.01 7.21
CA HIS A 97 4.18 12.00 5.87
C HIS A 97 3.12 11.75 4.81
N LEU A 98 2.14 10.88 5.11
CA LEU A 98 1.00 10.63 4.24
C LEU A 98 0.15 11.90 4.07
N LEU A 99 -0.22 12.55 5.18
CA LEU A 99 -1.02 13.77 5.17
C LEU A 99 -0.30 14.93 4.46
N HIS A 100 1.01 15.07 4.67
CA HIS A 100 1.80 16.06 3.96
C HIS A 100 1.92 15.78 2.46
N ALA A 101 2.08 14.54 2.03
CA ALA A 101 2.11 14.19 0.62
C ALA A 101 0.76 14.47 -0.05
N ALA A 102 -0.35 14.13 0.61
CA ALA A 102 -1.69 14.44 0.16
C ALA A 102 -1.91 15.96 0.03
N ARG A 103 -1.60 16.72 1.09
CA ARG A 103 -1.72 18.19 1.11
C ARG A 103 -0.85 18.86 0.06
N ASN A 104 0.39 18.41 -0.13
CA ASN A 104 1.32 18.96 -1.12
C ASN A 104 1.03 18.45 -2.52
N ASN A 105 0.15 17.49 -2.64
CA ASN A 105 -0.38 16.97 -3.89
C ASN A 105 0.72 16.46 -4.86
N ILE A 106 1.73 15.78 -4.30
CA ILE A 106 2.86 15.23 -5.07
C ILE A 106 2.36 14.07 -5.92
N ASN A 107 2.63 14.08 -7.23
CA ASN A 107 2.22 13.03 -8.17
C ASN A 107 2.92 11.69 -7.88
N ILE A 108 2.42 10.97 -6.90
CA ILE A 108 2.78 9.59 -6.56
C ILE A 108 1.51 8.79 -6.27
N LEU A 109 1.51 7.52 -6.65
CA LEU A 109 0.48 6.58 -6.21
C LEU A 109 0.94 5.90 -4.93
N HIS A 110 0.15 6.05 -3.85
CA HIS A 110 0.34 5.28 -2.63
C HIS A 110 -0.74 4.21 -2.48
N ILE A 111 -0.32 2.95 -2.28
CA ILE A 111 -1.22 1.82 -2.04
C ILE A 111 -0.98 1.30 -0.63
N THR A 112 -2.01 1.30 0.20
CA THR A 112 -1.99 0.65 1.50
C THR A 112 -2.66 -0.72 1.41
N CYS A 113 -1.92 -1.76 1.77
CA CYS A 113 -2.46 -3.09 1.94
C CYS A 113 -2.99 -3.22 3.37
N ASP A 114 -4.27 -2.94 3.54
CA ASP A 114 -4.92 -2.88 4.85
C ASP A 114 -5.42 -4.26 5.26
N ASN A 115 -4.70 -4.90 6.17
CA ASN A 115 -5.09 -6.17 6.76
C ASN A 115 -5.55 -6.04 8.21
N GLU A 116 -5.67 -4.81 8.69
CA GLU A 116 -6.16 -4.42 10.01
C GLU A 116 -5.35 -5.03 11.17
N ASN A 117 -4.06 -5.34 10.93
CA ASN A 117 -3.17 -5.81 11.99
C ASN A 117 -1.69 -5.78 11.57
N TYR A 118 -0.78 -5.80 12.55
CA TYR A 118 0.64 -6.06 12.33
C TYR A 118 0.86 -7.57 12.20
N ALA A 119 0.60 -8.11 11.02
CA ALA A 119 0.62 -9.56 10.79
C ALA A 119 2.04 -10.16 10.83
N LEU A 120 3.04 -9.46 10.30
CA LEU A 120 4.43 -9.95 10.24
C LEU A 120 5.03 -10.18 11.62
N THR A 121 4.70 -9.32 12.58
CA THR A 121 5.19 -9.36 13.96
C THR A 121 4.28 -10.15 14.90
N THR A 122 3.49 -11.08 14.34
CA THR A 122 2.65 -12.01 15.08
C THR A 122 1.38 -11.43 15.70
N TRP A 123 0.63 -10.65 14.90
CA TRP A 123 -0.75 -10.28 15.22
C TRP A 123 -0.95 -9.26 16.34
N GLN A 124 -0.36 -8.10 16.23
CA GLN A 124 -0.69 -6.95 17.09
C GLN A 124 -1.79 -6.09 16.43
N ALA A 125 -2.52 -5.34 17.26
CA ALA A 125 -3.50 -4.37 16.78
C ALA A 125 -2.81 -3.23 16.02
N SER A 126 -3.35 -2.87 14.86
CA SER A 126 -2.93 -1.74 14.04
C SER A 126 -3.92 -0.57 14.16
N PRO A 127 -3.65 0.59 13.58
CA PRO A 127 -4.56 1.73 13.62
C PRO A 127 -5.93 1.50 12.94
N THR A 128 -6.05 0.48 12.10
CA THR A 128 -7.31 0.12 11.42
C THR A 128 -7.99 -1.11 12.03
N THR A 129 -7.42 -1.68 13.10
CA THR A 129 -8.02 -2.83 13.80
C THR A 129 -9.38 -2.43 14.40
N PRO A 130 -10.48 -3.12 14.07
CA PRO A 130 -11.80 -2.80 14.62
C PRO A 130 -11.87 -2.92 16.15
N LEU A 131 -12.88 -2.27 16.73
CA LEU A 131 -13.19 -2.40 18.15
C LEU A 131 -13.46 -3.87 18.51
N ASP A 132 -13.15 -4.22 19.73
CA ASP A 132 -13.37 -5.53 20.37
C ASP A 132 -12.60 -6.70 19.74
N VAL A 133 -11.82 -6.47 18.68
CA VAL A 133 -10.96 -7.51 18.09
C VAL A 133 -9.83 -7.84 19.07
N LYS A 134 -9.71 -9.12 19.40
CA LYS A 134 -8.63 -9.64 20.24
C LYS A 134 -7.40 -9.91 19.39
N THR A 135 -6.27 -9.38 19.82
CA THR A 135 -4.96 -9.63 19.21
C THR A 135 -3.91 -9.90 20.30
N ASN A 136 -2.69 -10.21 19.93
CA ASN A 136 -1.62 -10.43 20.92
C ASN A 136 -1.32 -9.16 21.75
N SER A 137 -1.54 -7.97 21.23
CA SER A 137 -1.38 -6.72 21.98
C SER A 137 -2.66 -6.25 22.67
N THR A 138 -3.81 -6.81 22.31
CA THR A 138 -5.13 -6.46 22.86
C THR A 138 -5.91 -7.72 23.24
N PRO A 139 -5.46 -8.50 24.25
CA PRO A 139 -6.06 -9.80 24.59
C PRO A 139 -7.51 -9.69 25.11
N ASN A 140 -7.88 -8.54 25.64
CA ASN A 140 -9.24 -8.25 26.13
C ASN A 140 -10.13 -7.55 25.07
N GLY A 141 -9.62 -7.36 23.85
CA GLY A 141 -10.26 -6.61 22.78
C GLY A 141 -9.58 -5.26 22.52
N ASN A 142 -9.68 -4.78 21.30
CA ASN A 142 -9.18 -3.45 20.94
C ASN A 142 -10.20 -2.39 21.40
N HIS A 143 -9.80 -1.48 22.28
CA HIS A 143 -10.62 -0.37 22.76
C HIS A 143 -10.32 0.96 22.06
N THR A 144 -9.34 0.96 21.15
CA THR A 144 -8.97 2.15 20.38
C THR A 144 -9.81 2.23 19.12
N LYS A 145 -10.45 3.37 18.89
CA LYS A 145 -11.27 3.61 17.69
C LYS A 145 -10.39 3.55 16.44
N PRO A 146 -10.72 2.72 15.45
CA PRO A 146 -9.92 2.61 14.22
C PRO A 146 -10.01 3.88 13.38
N PHE A 147 -8.95 4.18 12.64
CA PHE A 147 -9.00 5.19 11.59
C PHE A 147 -9.85 4.72 10.40
N ASP A 148 -10.56 5.67 9.80
CA ASP A 148 -11.10 5.51 8.46
C ASP A 148 -10.14 6.18 7.45
N PRO A 149 -9.43 5.37 6.63
CA PRO A 149 -8.44 5.90 5.70
C PRO A 149 -8.99 6.87 4.66
N VAL A 150 -10.23 6.66 4.20
CA VAL A 150 -10.86 7.53 3.20
C VAL A 150 -11.15 8.89 3.81
N ASN A 151 -11.91 8.93 4.89
CA ASN A 151 -12.26 10.18 5.57
C ASN A 151 -11.01 10.96 6.03
N LEU A 152 -9.98 10.24 6.48
CA LEU A 152 -8.72 10.84 6.92
C LEU A 152 -8.01 11.58 5.79
N LEU A 153 -7.93 10.98 4.61
CA LEU A 153 -7.24 11.57 3.47
C LEU A 153 -8.06 12.62 2.74
N GLU A 154 -9.38 12.47 2.68
CA GLU A 154 -10.27 13.52 2.19
C GLU A 154 -10.14 14.79 3.03
N SER A 155 -10.04 14.67 4.36
CA SER A 155 -9.80 15.81 5.25
C SER A 155 -8.43 16.46 5.04
N ALA A 156 -7.47 15.75 4.46
CA ALA A 156 -6.15 16.25 4.07
C ALA A 156 -6.08 16.73 2.61
N TRP A 157 -7.23 16.96 1.98
CA TRP A 157 -7.37 17.41 0.58
C TRP A 157 -6.79 16.46 -0.48
N CYS A 158 -6.75 15.16 -0.19
CA CYS A 158 -6.41 14.18 -1.20
C CYS A 158 -7.55 14.07 -2.24
N GLY A 159 -7.28 14.48 -3.47
CA GLY A 159 -8.30 14.50 -4.53
C GLY A 159 -8.62 13.14 -5.14
N PHE A 160 -7.79 12.12 -4.88
CA PHE A 160 -8.03 10.75 -5.33
C PHE A 160 -7.81 9.79 -4.17
N VAL A 161 -8.90 9.34 -3.56
CA VAL A 161 -8.88 8.31 -2.52
C VAL A 161 -9.87 7.22 -2.89
N LYS A 162 -9.44 5.96 -2.90
CA LYS A 162 -10.33 4.82 -3.10
C LYS A 162 -10.08 3.73 -2.08
N ARG A 163 -11.16 3.11 -1.59
CA ARG A 163 -11.11 1.83 -0.88
C ARG A 163 -11.54 0.74 -1.85
N VAL A 164 -10.72 -0.30 -2.00
CA VAL A 164 -10.99 -1.43 -2.90
C VAL A 164 -10.91 -2.75 -2.14
N ASP A 165 -11.66 -3.76 -2.59
CA ASP A 165 -11.56 -5.11 -2.05
C ASP A 165 -10.37 -5.83 -2.69
N GLY A 166 -9.43 -6.31 -1.87
CA GLY A 166 -8.27 -7.07 -2.30
C GLY A 166 -8.57 -8.43 -2.93
N LYS A 167 -9.84 -8.85 -2.92
CA LYS A 167 -10.33 -10.06 -3.59
C LYS A 167 -10.77 -9.80 -5.03
N ASP A 168 -11.05 -8.55 -5.38
CA ASP A 168 -11.49 -8.17 -6.74
C ASP A 168 -10.31 -7.63 -7.56
N LEU A 169 -9.72 -8.54 -8.35
CA LEU A 169 -8.59 -8.22 -9.22
C LEU A 169 -8.93 -7.13 -10.25
N ASN A 170 -10.13 -7.17 -10.83
CA ASN A 170 -10.51 -6.23 -11.88
C ASN A 170 -10.74 -4.83 -11.30
N TRP A 171 -11.43 -4.74 -10.18
CA TRP A 171 -11.63 -3.46 -9.51
C TRP A 171 -10.30 -2.84 -9.07
N MET A 172 -9.40 -3.62 -8.45
CA MET A 172 -8.06 -3.16 -8.11
C MET A 172 -7.28 -2.66 -9.32
N LYS A 173 -7.28 -3.44 -10.42
CA LYS A 173 -6.58 -3.06 -11.65
C LYS A 173 -7.09 -1.73 -12.20
N GLU A 174 -8.39 -1.56 -12.33
CA GLU A 174 -8.95 -0.31 -12.87
C GLU A 174 -8.71 0.88 -11.91
N ALA A 175 -8.86 0.70 -10.60
CA ALA A 175 -8.54 1.74 -9.63
C ALA A 175 -7.06 2.17 -9.70
N ILE A 176 -6.14 1.22 -9.88
CA ILE A 176 -4.70 1.51 -10.03
C ILE A 176 -4.43 2.26 -11.34
N LYS A 177 -5.08 1.88 -12.44
CA LYS A 177 -4.94 2.60 -13.72
C LYS A 177 -5.39 4.05 -13.60
N GLU A 178 -6.57 4.28 -13.03
CA GLU A 178 -7.08 5.63 -12.81
C GLU A 178 -6.15 6.45 -11.92
N ALA A 179 -5.63 5.83 -10.85
CA ALA A 179 -4.71 6.47 -9.93
C ALA A 179 -3.36 6.84 -10.58
N ILE A 180 -2.84 6.00 -11.47
CA ILE A 180 -1.59 6.29 -12.22
C ILE A 180 -1.81 7.44 -13.21
N GLN A 181 -2.98 7.52 -13.82
CA GLN A 181 -3.33 8.59 -14.77
C GLN A 181 -3.71 9.91 -14.09
N TYR A 182 -3.96 9.88 -12.77
CA TYR A 182 -4.22 11.07 -11.99
C TYR A 182 -2.92 11.83 -11.75
N GLU A 183 -2.87 13.11 -12.15
CA GLU A 183 -1.63 13.91 -12.17
C GLU A 183 -1.15 14.39 -10.80
N TRP A 184 -1.85 14.03 -9.73
CA TRP A 184 -1.58 14.46 -8.37
C TRP A 184 -1.41 13.28 -7.43
N PHE A 185 -1.36 13.54 -6.12
CA PHE A 185 -1.29 12.48 -5.13
C PHE A 185 -2.54 11.60 -5.16
N ALA A 186 -2.35 10.30 -5.36
CA ALA A 186 -3.40 9.30 -5.35
C ALA A 186 -3.18 8.27 -4.23
N HIS A 187 -4.26 7.91 -3.55
CA HIS A 187 -4.25 6.87 -2.52
C HIS A 187 -5.28 5.78 -2.79
N ILE A 188 -4.83 4.53 -2.66
CA ILE A 188 -5.72 3.37 -2.70
C ILE A 188 -5.53 2.56 -1.41
N ASN A 189 -6.60 2.44 -0.62
CA ASN A 189 -6.65 1.52 0.52
C ASN A 189 -7.22 0.18 0.06
N VAL A 190 -6.40 -0.87 0.04
CA VAL A 190 -6.83 -2.21 -0.35
C VAL A 190 -7.19 -3.00 0.91
N ASN A 191 -8.48 -3.23 1.11
CA ASN A 191 -8.94 -4.09 2.21
C ASN A 191 -8.60 -5.55 1.89
N GLN A 192 -7.69 -6.12 2.68
CA GLN A 192 -7.21 -7.49 2.49
C GLN A 192 -7.07 -8.23 3.82
N PRO A 193 -8.09 -8.95 4.27
CA PRO A 193 -8.01 -9.69 5.52
C PRO A 193 -6.85 -10.69 5.51
N CYS A 194 -6.10 -10.75 6.61
CA CYS A 194 -4.95 -11.62 6.75
C CYS A 194 -5.41 -13.09 6.86
N PRO A 195 -5.03 -14.01 5.95
CA PRO A 195 -5.46 -15.40 5.99
C PRO A 195 -4.86 -16.19 7.16
N SER A 196 -3.74 -15.72 7.72
CA SER A 196 -3.05 -16.39 8.83
C SER A 196 -3.62 -16.02 10.21
N TRP A 197 -3.99 -14.76 10.41
CA TRP A 197 -4.40 -14.23 11.70
C TRP A 197 -5.88 -13.89 11.78
N ARG A 198 -6.48 -13.51 10.68
CA ARG A 198 -7.88 -13.12 10.62
C ARG A 198 -8.63 -14.11 9.73
N ARG A 199 -9.06 -15.21 10.35
CA ARG A 199 -9.91 -16.20 9.70
C ARG A 199 -11.37 -15.77 9.91
N TRP A 200 -12.04 -15.43 8.86
CA TRP A 200 -13.48 -15.17 8.78
C TRP A 200 -14.18 -16.35 8.14
#